data_1d44ee9bb255b1eaf2a815ecad200274
#
_entry.id   1d44ee9bb255b1eaf2a815ecad200274
#
_cell.length_a   1.000
_cell.length_b   1.000
_cell.length_c   1.000
_cell.angle_alpha   90.00
_cell.angle_beta   90.00
_cell.angle_gamma   90.00
#
_symmetry.space_group_name_H-M   'P 1'
#
loop_
_entity.id
_entity.type
_entity.pdbx_description
1 polymer ?
#
loop_
_entity_poly.entity_id
_entity_poly.type
_entity_poly.pdbx_seq_one_letter_code
_entity_poly.pdbx_strand_id
1 'polypeptide(L)'
;MAKQVDAIEKTYVIQKNDYLILEVYTNNGERLIDPDSKLSGNVNNLNDTEEEEDTYLIDELGTTKFPMVGEVKLEGLTLKEAEEILKKLYDQFYKQPFVRLKYTNKRVVVLGSPGGAGGSVVPLIYQNMRLTEVLAQAKGLNTDSRANSIRVLRGDQAYLVDFSTLEGFVKNNMIMEPGDVVYVEPVRRPFSESLRDNVAVLSIVSSLTTLIIVLFSL
;
A
#
# COMPACT_ATOMS: atom_id res chain seq x y z
N MET A 1 -7.81 -23.96 -0.08
CA MET A 1 -9.23 -23.49 -0.01
C MET A 1 -9.24 -22.05 0.45
N ALA A 2 -9.81 -21.13 -0.34
CA ALA A 2 -9.96 -19.73 0.09
C ALA A 2 -11.09 -19.63 1.10
N LYS A 3 -10.86 -18.92 2.22
CA LYS A 3 -11.89 -18.66 3.24
C LYS A 3 -12.79 -17.51 2.81
N GLN A 4 -14.09 -17.59 3.11
CA GLN A 4 -14.97 -16.43 3.07
C GLN A 4 -14.57 -15.43 4.16
N VAL A 5 -14.68 -14.15 3.82
CA VAL A 5 -14.26 -13.05 4.70
C VAL A 5 -15.31 -12.85 5.78
N ASP A 6 -15.07 -13.37 6.99
CA ASP A 6 -15.76 -12.88 8.19
C ASP A 6 -14.90 -11.72 8.73
N ALA A 7 -15.42 -10.51 8.60
CA ALA A 7 -14.74 -9.29 9.02
C ALA A 7 -14.63 -9.24 10.56
N ILE A 8 -13.56 -9.81 11.09
CA ILE A 8 -13.13 -9.54 12.46
C ILE A 8 -12.22 -8.31 12.37
N GLU A 9 -12.72 -7.16 12.79
CA GLU A 9 -11.91 -5.94 12.96
C GLU A 9 -10.86 -6.20 14.05
N LYS A 10 -9.68 -6.65 13.65
CA LYS A 10 -8.53 -6.72 14.55
C LYS A 10 -7.80 -5.38 14.49
N THR A 11 -7.67 -4.74 15.65
CA THR A 11 -6.79 -3.57 15.78
C THR A 11 -5.35 -4.04 15.56
N TYR A 12 -4.68 -3.41 14.58
CA TYR A 12 -3.27 -3.72 14.30
C TYR A 12 -2.39 -3.36 15.50
N VAL A 13 -1.49 -4.26 15.86
CA VAL A 13 -0.48 -4.07 16.88
C VAL A 13 0.89 -3.91 16.24
N ILE A 14 1.77 -3.17 16.89
CA ILE A 14 3.15 -2.94 16.46
C ILE A 14 3.88 -4.28 16.36
N GLN A 15 4.56 -4.48 15.23
CA GLN A 15 5.32 -5.70 14.93
C GLN A 15 6.79 -5.38 14.67
N LYS A 16 7.63 -6.40 14.71
CA LYS A 16 9.02 -6.31 14.28
C LYS A 16 9.10 -5.85 12.84
N ASN A 17 10.13 -5.05 12.53
CA ASN A 17 10.33 -4.41 11.23
C ASN A 17 9.29 -3.33 10.86
N ASP A 18 8.42 -2.92 11.80
CA ASP A 18 7.65 -1.70 11.62
C ASP A 18 8.54 -0.46 11.73
N TYR A 19 8.28 0.52 10.88
CA TYR A 19 8.90 1.84 10.94
C TYR A 19 7.88 2.84 11.48
N LEU A 20 8.26 3.54 12.54
CA LEU A 20 7.43 4.54 13.21
C LEU A 20 8.04 5.93 13.05
N ILE A 21 7.20 6.94 12.94
CA ILE A 21 7.55 8.34 13.15
C ILE A 21 7.05 8.74 14.52
N LEU A 22 7.91 9.43 15.27
CA LEU A 22 7.59 10.01 16.56
C LEU A 22 7.42 11.51 16.44
N GLU A 23 6.28 12.02 16.88
CA GLU A 23 6.02 13.44 17.04
C GLU A 23 5.75 13.74 18.52
N VAL A 24 6.49 14.66 19.10
CA VAL A 24 6.29 15.12 20.49
C VAL A 24 6.02 16.61 20.50
N TYR A 25 4.93 17.02 21.12
CA TYR A 25 4.48 18.42 21.19
C TYR A 25 4.38 18.86 22.63
N THR A 26 4.55 20.18 22.86
CA THR A 26 4.17 20.80 24.13
C THR A 26 2.64 20.83 24.27
N ASN A 27 2.17 21.10 25.49
CA ASN A 27 0.74 21.35 25.73
C ASN A 27 0.19 22.55 24.91
N ASN A 28 1.06 23.44 24.45
CA ASN A 28 0.71 24.60 23.62
C ASN A 28 0.76 24.29 22.10
N GLY A 29 1.10 23.06 21.72
CA GLY A 29 1.15 22.63 20.32
C GLY A 29 2.48 22.87 19.60
N GLU A 30 3.53 23.33 20.29
CA GLU A 30 4.86 23.46 19.70
C GLU A 30 5.51 22.07 19.57
N ARG A 31 6.07 21.74 18.39
CA ARG A 31 6.78 20.49 18.17
C ARG A 31 8.13 20.50 18.91
N LEU A 32 8.31 19.56 19.85
CA LEU A 32 9.50 19.50 20.71
C LEU A 32 10.61 18.64 20.11
N ILE A 33 10.24 17.57 19.43
CA ILE A 33 11.15 16.72 18.68
C ILE A 33 10.82 16.95 17.23
N ASP A 34 11.65 17.73 16.58
CA ASP A 34 11.60 18.03 15.17
C ASP A 34 12.74 17.27 14.49
N PRO A 35 12.44 16.29 13.62
CA PRO A 35 13.45 15.65 12.80
C PRO A 35 14.12 16.66 11.86
N ASP A 36 13.44 17.75 11.52
CA ASP A 36 13.96 18.84 10.69
C ASP A 36 14.82 19.84 11.43
N SER A 37 15.35 19.56 12.61
CA SER A 37 16.33 20.43 13.27
C SER A 37 17.66 20.56 12.47
N LYS A 38 17.61 20.48 11.17
CA LYS A 38 18.56 21.09 10.24
C LYS A 38 18.43 22.63 10.26
N LEU A 39 18.33 23.18 11.49
CA LEU A 39 18.66 24.57 11.76
C LEU A 39 20.16 24.75 11.65
N SER A 40 20.69 24.49 10.46
CA SER A 40 22.05 24.90 10.11
C SER A 40 22.12 25.20 8.62
N GLY A 41 21.71 26.40 8.27
CA GLY A 41 22.28 27.14 7.17
C GLY A 41 22.25 26.48 5.80
N ASN A 42 21.14 26.57 5.09
CA ASN A 42 21.15 27.05 3.71
C ASN A 42 19.70 27.17 3.18
N VAL A 43 19.18 28.37 3.25
CA VAL A 43 17.88 28.79 2.69
C VAL A 43 17.99 28.96 1.15
N ASN A 44 18.69 28.11 0.43
CA ASN A 44 18.91 28.31 -1.00
C ASN A 44 18.66 27.09 -1.91
N ASN A 45 17.86 26.08 -1.48
CA ASN A 45 17.40 25.10 -2.44
C ASN A 45 15.87 24.91 -2.31
N LEU A 46 15.15 25.67 -3.12
CA LEU A 46 13.70 25.58 -3.35
C LEU A 46 13.32 24.43 -4.30
N ASN A 47 14.06 23.34 -4.31
CA ASN A 47 13.74 22.19 -5.15
C ASN A 47 13.70 20.92 -4.30
N ASP A 48 12.50 20.33 -4.22
CA ASP A 48 12.20 18.94 -3.88
C ASP A 48 13.15 18.28 -2.85
N THR A 49 12.96 18.62 -1.59
CA THR A 49 13.40 17.74 -0.52
C THR A 49 12.14 17.07 0.03
N GLU A 50 11.92 15.81 -0.34
CA GLU A 50 11.14 14.92 0.49
C GLU A 50 11.72 15.06 1.90
N GLU A 51 10.92 15.60 2.82
CA GLU A 51 11.31 15.73 4.22
C GLU A 51 11.60 14.32 4.71
N GLU A 52 12.88 13.98 4.92
CA GLU A 52 13.28 12.72 5.55
C GLU A 52 12.84 12.78 7.01
N GLU A 53 11.60 12.39 7.26
CA GLU A 53 11.11 12.23 8.64
C GLU A 53 11.93 11.14 9.33
N ASP A 54 12.46 11.44 10.53
CA ASP A 54 13.21 10.45 11.33
C ASP A 54 12.34 9.24 11.63
N THR A 55 12.71 8.10 11.04
CA THR A 55 12.00 6.85 11.20
C THR A 55 12.68 5.95 12.24
N TYR A 56 11.89 5.37 13.12
CA TYR A 56 12.34 4.49 14.19
C TYR A 56 11.93 3.06 13.87
N LEU A 57 12.92 2.19 13.61
CA LEU A 57 12.72 0.78 13.33
C LEU A 57 12.44 0.00 14.62
N ILE A 58 11.40 -0.80 14.63
CA ILE A 58 11.20 -1.84 15.65
C ILE A 58 12.10 -3.02 15.31
N ASP A 59 13.07 -3.29 16.15
CA ASP A 59 14.08 -4.33 15.97
C ASP A 59 13.55 -5.76 16.19
N GLU A 60 14.46 -6.74 16.10
CA GLU A 60 14.12 -8.15 16.33
C GLU A 60 13.76 -8.48 17.79
N LEU A 61 14.09 -7.62 18.74
CA LEU A 61 13.71 -7.75 20.14
C LEU A 61 12.36 -7.10 20.43
N GLY A 62 11.78 -6.43 19.43
CA GLY A 62 10.53 -5.68 19.55
C GLY A 62 10.72 -4.33 20.25
N THR A 63 11.96 -3.80 20.24
CA THR A 63 12.33 -2.53 20.86
C THR A 63 12.73 -1.50 19.80
N THR A 64 12.72 -0.24 20.19
CA THR A 64 13.31 0.84 19.40
C THR A 64 13.87 1.91 20.32
N LYS A 65 14.86 2.67 19.85
CA LYS A 65 15.52 3.70 20.63
C LYS A 65 15.02 5.07 20.24
N PHE A 66 14.38 5.75 21.19
CA PHE A 66 13.91 7.12 20.99
C PHE A 66 14.87 8.15 21.64
N PRO A 67 14.92 9.37 21.11
CA PRO A 67 15.66 10.47 21.74
C PRO A 67 15.23 10.66 23.19
N MET A 68 16.17 10.97 24.09
CA MET A 68 16.00 11.28 25.51
C MET A 68 15.50 10.12 26.38
N VAL A 69 14.60 9.24 25.90
CA VAL A 69 14.01 8.15 26.69
C VAL A 69 14.74 6.81 26.54
N GLY A 70 15.58 6.67 25.49
CA GLY A 70 16.36 5.45 25.24
C GLY A 70 15.54 4.32 24.64
N GLU A 71 15.88 3.07 24.95
CA GLU A 71 15.23 1.87 24.40
C GLU A 71 13.86 1.63 25.04
N VAL A 72 12.84 1.44 24.20
CA VAL A 72 11.46 1.19 24.62
C VAL A 72 10.91 -0.02 23.86
N LYS A 73 10.31 -0.96 24.58
CA LYS A 73 9.64 -2.13 23.96
C LYS A 73 8.23 -1.74 23.56
N LEU A 74 7.93 -1.87 22.28
CA LEU A 74 6.62 -1.50 21.70
C LEU A 74 5.92 -2.66 20.99
N GLU A 75 6.60 -3.77 20.72
CA GLU A 75 6.01 -4.95 20.07
C GLU A 75 4.76 -5.44 20.83
N GLY A 76 3.69 -5.73 20.07
CA GLY A 76 2.44 -6.23 20.62
C GLY A 76 1.49 -5.17 21.16
N LEU A 77 1.91 -3.91 21.21
CA LEU A 77 1.09 -2.78 21.64
C LEU A 77 0.35 -2.17 20.44
N THR A 78 -0.80 -1.61 20.67
CA THR A 78 -1.44 -0.70 19.72
C THR A 78 -0.71 0.65 19.71
N LEU A 79 -0.86 1.46 18.64
CA LEU A 79 -0.28 2.80 18.62
C LEU A 79 -0.68 3.62 19.84
N LYS A 80 -1.94 3.54 20.24
CA LYS A 80 -2.46 4.30 21.38
C LYS A 80 -1.82 3.90 22.71
N GLU A 81 -1.63 2.61 22.95
CA GLU A 81 -0.93 2.12 24.16
C GLU A 81 0.54 2.54 24.13
N ALA A 82 1.20 2.48 22.98
CA ALA A 82 2.57 2.93 22.81
C ALA A 82 2.72 4.45 23.04
N GLU A 83 1.79 5.26 22.53
CA GLU A 83 1.72 6.71 22.76
C GLU A 83 1.58 7.04 24.26
N GLU A 84 0.72 6.31 24.98
CA GLU A 84 0.55 6.51 26.44
C GLU A 84 1.80 6.14 27.25
N ILE A 85 2.53 5.09 26.84
CA ILE A 85 3.79 4.72 27.48
C ILE A 85 4.84 5.80 27.21
N LEU A 86 5.01 6.21 25.97
CA LEU A 86 5.95 7.25 25.58
C LEU A 86 5.64 8.58 26.24
N LYS A 87 4.36 8.97 26.33
CA LYS A 87 3.93 10.17 27.04
C LYS A 87 4.41 10.19 28.50
N LYS A 88 4.27 9.06 29.22
CA LYS A 88 4.77 8.94 30.60
C LYS A 88 6.29 9.05 30.69
N LEU A 89 7.02 8.52 29.70
CA LEU A 89 8.47 8.62 29.65
C LEU A 89 8.93 10.05 29.33
N TYR A 90 8.27 10.73 28.41
CA TYR A 90 8.57 12.11 28.05
C TYR A 90 8.10 13.14 29.10
N ASP A 91 7.13 12.80 29.97
CA ASP A 91 6.66 13.68 31.06
C ASP A 91 7.76 14.01 32.09
N GLN A 92 8.85 13.23 32.14
CA GLN A 92 10.03 13.51 32.92
C GLN A 92 10.86 14.69 32.39
N PHE A 93 10.75 14.97 31.09
CA PHE A 93 11.53 16.01 30.40
C PHE A 93 10.67 17.21 30.03
N TYR A 94 9.39 16.99 29.76
CA TYR A 94 8.46 18.02 29.28
C TYR A 94 7.18 18.02 30.12
N LYS A 95 6.63 19.18 30.35
CA LYS A 95 5.39 19.33 31.11
C LYS A 95 4.19 18.97 30.25
N GLN A 96 3.51 17.88 30.59
CA GLN A 96 2.32 17.40 29.88
C GLN A 96 2.50 17.29 28.35
N PRO A 97 3.48 16.52 27.87
CA PRO A 97 3.71 16.39 26.43
C PRO A 97 2.56 15.65 25.76
N PHE A 98 2.29 16.03 24.51
CA PHE A 98 1.45 15.27 23.60
C PHE A 98 2.34 14.44 22.68
N VAL A 99 2.20 13.11 22.73
CA VAL A 99 2.99 12.18 21.93
C VAL A 99 2.10 11.54 20.87
N ARG A 100 2.57 11.48 19.64
CA ARG A 100 1.90 10.87 18.51
C ARG A 100 2.86 9.94 17.78
N LEU A 101 2.38 8.75 17.47
CA LEU A 101 3.08 7.78 16.63
C LEU A 101 2.35 7.57 15.31
N LYS A 102 3.12 7.45 14.23
CA LYS A 102 2.61 7.10 12.91
C LYS A 102 3.43 5.95 12.33
N TYR A 103 2.79 5.07 11.59
CA TYR A 103 3.53 4.09 10.77
C TYR A 103 3.90 4.71 9.42
N THR A 104 5.08 4.36 8.90
CA THR A 104 5.53 4.81 7.56
C THR A 104 5.57 3.70 6.53
N ASN A 105 5.76 2.46 6.96
CA ASN A 105 5.96 1.33 6.04
C ASN A 105 4.70 0.49 5.80
N LYS A 106 3.52 0.95 6.24
CA LYS A 106 2.27 0.24 5.98
C LYS A 106 1.87 0.36 4.52
N ARG A 107 1.96 -0.74 3.82
CA ARG A 107 1.65 -0.82 2.37
C ARG A 107 1.04 -2.16 2.02
N VAL A 108 0.28 -2.16 0.94
CA VAL A 108 -0.30 -3.33 0.28
C VAL A 108 0.29 -3.42 -1.12
N VAL A 109 0.61 -4.62 -1.57
CA VAL A 109 1.08 -4.86 -2.93
C VAL A 109 -0.11 -5.32 -3.77
N VAL A 110 -0.38 -4.63 -4.87
CA VAL A 110 -1.44 -5.01 -5.82
C VAL A 110 -0.78 -5.52 -7.10
N LEU A 111 -1.09 -6.76 -7.47
CA LEU A 111 -0.52 -7.47 -8.61
C LEU A 111 -1.62 -7.90 -9.59
N GLY A 112 -1.23 -8.19 -10.82
CA GLY A 112 -2.13 -8.67 -11.86
C GLY A 112 -2.57 -7.58 -12.81
N SER A 113 -3.87 -7.40 -13.02
CA SER A 113 -4.42 -6.46 -13.99
C SER A 113 -5.27 -5.34 -13.36
N PRO A 114 -4.82 -4.64 -12.31
CA PRO A 114 -5.47 -3.40 -11.94
C PRO A 114 -5.02 -2.30 -12.91
N GLY A 115 -5.95 -1.61 -13.52
CA GLY A 115 -5.65 -0.47 -14.41
C GLY A 115 -4.73 -0.75 -15.60
N GLY A 116 -4.44 -2.01 -15.93
CA GLY A 116 -3.64 -2.40 -17.10
C GLY A 116 -2.12 -2.33 -16.93
N ALA A 117 -1.59 -2.10 -15.75
CA ALA A 117 -0.16 -1.92 -15.54
C ALA A 117 0.38 -2.81 -14.42
N GLY A 118 0.85 -3.98 -14.75
CA GLY A 118 1.74 -4.89 -14.00
C GLY A 118 1.57 -5.03 -12.49
N GLY A 119 1.76 -4.03 -11.71
CA GLY A 119 1.67 -4.04 -10.25
C GLY A 119 1.86 -2.66 -9.66
N SER A 120 1.34 -2.46 -8.46
CA SER A 120 1.52 -1.21 -7.71
C SER A 120 1.67 -1.49 -6.22
N VAL A 121 2.40 -0.61 -5.54
CA VAL A 121 2.51 -0.61 -4.08
C VAL A 121 1.64 0.54 -3.58
N VAL A 122 0.65 0.22 -2.77
CA VAL A 122 -0.34 1.16 -2.26
C VAL A 122 -0.10 1.38 -0.78
N PRO A 123 0.24 2.61 -0.34
CA PRO A 123 0.38 2.91 1.07
C PRO A 123 -0.98 2.90 1.78
N LEU A 124 -1.03 2.35 2.97
CA LEU A 124 -2.21 2.41 3.83
C LEU A 124 -2.19 3.72 4.63
N ILE A 125 -2.90 4.72 4.15
CA ILE A 125 -2.90 6.08 4.72
C ILE A 125 -3.59 6.14 6.09
N TYR A 126 -4.57 5.26 6.33
CA TYR A 126 -5.30 5.15 7.60
C TYR A 126 -5.64 3.69 7.92
N GLN A 127 -5.95 3.44 9.20
CA GLN A 127 -6.04 2.08 9.74
C GLN A 127 -7.16 1.20 9.15
N ASN A 128 -8.28 1.79 8.74
CA ASN A 128 -9.46 1.05 8.27
C ASN A 128 -9.61 1.09 6.75
N MET A 129 -8.50 1.23 6.02
CA MET A 129 -8.52 1.28 4.56
C MET A 129 -9.02 -0.04 3.98
N ARG A 130 -10.04 0.03 3.13
CA ARG A 130 -10.70 -1.14 2.56
C ARG A 130 -10.11 -1.56 1.23
N LEU A 131 -10.33 -2.81 0.84
CA LEU A 131 -9.87 -3.36 -0.44
C LEU A 131 -10.31 -2.51 -1.64
N THR A 132 -11.53 -1.98 -1.63
CA THR A 132 -12.03 -1.09 -2.70
C THR A 132 -11.20 0.18 -2.84
N GLU A 133 -10.73 0.76 -1.74
CA GLU A 133 -9.91 1.97 -1.72
C GLU A 133 -8.49 1.68 -2.20
N VAL A 134 -7.93 0.54 -1.79
CA VAL A 134 -6.64 0.06 -2.30
C VAL A 134 -6.70 -0.18 -3.80
N LEU A 135 -7.74 -0.85 -4.29
CA LEU A 135 -7.93 -1.05 -5.73
C LEU A 135 -8.12 0.27 -6.47
N ALA A 136 -8.87 1.23 -5.91
CA ALA A 136 -9.05 2.55 -6.51
C ALA A 136 -7.72 3.31 -6.64
N GLN A 137 -6.86 3.27 -5.62
CA GLN A 137 -5.50 3.84 -5.69
C GLN A 137 -4.61 3.11 -6.71
N ALA A 138 -4.80 1.80 -6.87
CA ALA A 138 -4.14 0.99 -7.89
C ALA A 138 -4.73 1.16 -9.30
N LYS A 139 -5.42 2.27 -9.58
CA LYS A 139 -6.11 2.61 -10.85
C LYS A 139 -7.39 1.81 -11.15
N GLY A 140 -7.94 1.12 -10.16
CA GLY A 140 -9.20 0.40 -10.27
C GLY A 140 -9.15 -0.89 -11.09
N LEU A 141 -10.30 -1.54 -11.19
CA LEU A 141 -10.49 -2.69 -12.08
C LEU A 141 -10.82 -2.18 -13.49
N ASN A 142 -10.20 -2.77 -14.50
CA ASN A 142 -10.46 -2.47 -15.90
C ASN A 142 -11.17 -3.65 -16.60
N THR A 143 -11.39 -3.52 -17.92
CA THR A 143 -12.02 -4.56 -18.74
C THR A 143 -11.22 -5.86 -18.84
N ASP A 144 -9.93 -5.81 -18.51
CA ASP A 144 -9.02 -6.96 -18.51
C ASP A 144 -8.84 -7.56 -17.10
N SER A 145 -9.62 -7.06 -16.14
CA SER A 145 -9.63 -7.55 -14.75
C SER A 145 -10.80 -8.49 -14.51
N ARG A 146 -10.55 -9.63 -13.88
CA ARG A 146 -11.61 -10.52 -13.40
C ARG A 146 -12.08 -10.07 -12.04
N ALA A 147 -13.16 -9.29 -12.00
CA ALA A 147 -13.76 -8.80 -10.77
C ALA A 147 -14.28 -9.91 -9.83
N ASN A 148 -14.59 -11.09 -10.36
CA ASN A 148 -15.03 -12.27 -9.61
C ASN A 148 -13.87 -13.15 -9.10
N SER A 149 -12.63 -12.80 -9.38
CA SER A 149 -11.44 -13.58 -9.00
C SER A 149 -10.31 -12.71 -8.49
N ILE A 150 -10.61 -11.92 -7.45
CA ILE A 150 -9.62 -11.16 -6.72
C ILE A 150 -9.18 -11.99 -5.52
N ARG A 151 -7.89 -12.15 -5.33
CA ARG A 151 -7.33 -12.91 -4.21
C ARG A 151 -6.54 -11.97 -3.31
N VAL A 152 -6.84 -12.01 -2.02
CA VAL A 152 -6.07 -11.32 -1.00
C VAL A 152 -5.28 -12.36 -0.23
N LEU A 153 -3.95 -12.23 -0.27
CA LEU A 153 -3.05 -13.06 0.52
C LEU A 153 -2.63 -12.28 1.76
N ARG A 154 -2.88 -12.85 2.92
CA ARG A 154 -2.50 -12.31 4.23
C ARG A 154 -1.75 -13.38 5.00
N GLY A 155 -0.44 -13.22 5.11
CA GLY A 155 0.43 -14.30 5.60
C GLY A 155 0.22 -15.59 4.79
N ASP A 156 -0.11 -16.68 5.46
CA ASP A 156 -0.36 -17.99 4.84
C ASP A 156 -1.82 -18.21 4.40
N GLN A 157 -2.68 -17.20 4.54
CA GLN A 157 -4.09 -17.30 4.20
C GLN A 157 -4.40 -16.60 2.88
N ALA A 158 -5.23 -17.24 2.07
CA ALA A 158 -5.75 -16.67 0.83
C ALA A 158 -7.27 -16.51 0.91
N TYR A 159 -7.75 -15.28 0.67
CA TYR A 159 -9.16 -14.93 0.63
C TYR A 159 -9.57 -14.70 -0.82
N LEU A 160 -10.68 -15.32 -1.25
CA LEU A 160 -11.27 -15.06 -2.55
C LEU A 160 -12.35 -13.99 -2.41
N VAL A 161 -12.23 -12.95 -3.20
CA VAL A 161 -13.12 -11.78 -3.22
C VAL A 161 -13.79 -11.69 -4.58
N ASP A 162 -15.10 -11.57 -4.58
CA ASP A 162 -15.91 -11.36 -5.77
C ASP A 162 -16.54 -9.95 -5.73
N PHE A 163 -16.09 -9.10 -6.64
CA PHE A 163 -16.63 -7.74 -6.86
C PHE A 163 -17.44 -7.62 -8.17
N SER A 164 -17.85 -8.73 -8.76
CA SER A 164 -18.72 -8.73 -9.93
C SER A 164 -20.19 -8.39 -9.62
N THR A 165 -20.60 -8.50 -8.35
CA THR A 165 -21.94 -8.24 -7.87
C THR A 165 -21.97 -7.24 -6.72
N LEU A 166 -23.09 -6.51 -6.56
CA LEU A 166 -23.26 -5.58 -5.43
C LEU A 166 -23.22 -6.30 -4.08
N GLU A 167 -23.76 -7.52 -4.01
CA GLU A 167 -23.72 -8.34 -2.80
C GLU A 167 -22.28 -8.74 -2.45
N GLY A 168 -21.48 -9.09 -3.46
CA GLY A 168 -20.06 -9.37 -3.32
C GLY A 168 -19.28 -8.17 -2.79
N PHE A 169 -19.58 -6.96 -3.28
CA PHE A 169 -18.99 -5.72 -2.76
C PHE A 169 -19.27 -5.52 -1.28
N VAL A 170 -20.50 -5.71 -0.85
CA VAL A 170 -20.89 -5.50 0.56
C VAL A 170 -20.25 -6.54 1.49
N LYS A 171 -20.23 -7.81 1.05
CA LYS A 171 -19.75 -8.93 1.89
C LYS A 171 -18.24 -9.05 1.93
N ASN A 172 -17.56 -8.75 0.81
CA ASN A 172 -16.13 -9.08 0.65
C ASN A 172 -15.20 -7.85 0.72
N ASN A 173 -15.74 -6.64 0.97
CA ASN A 173 -14.94 -5.43 1.09
C ASN A 173 -14.22 -5.36 2.44
N MET A 174 -13.20 -6.20 2.58
CA MET A 174 -12.44 -6.35 3.82
C MET A 174 -11.51 -5.16 4.09
N ILE A 175 -11.17 -4.95 5.36
CA ILE A 175 -10.12 -4.02 5.77
C ILE A 175 -8.76 -4.64 5.42
N MET A 176 -7.90 -3.83 4.83
CA MET A 176 -6.56 -4.26 4.43
C MET A 176 -5.57 -4.09 5.58
N GLU A 177 -4.66 -5.05 5.70
CA GLU A 177 -3.58 -5.04 6.68
C GLU A 177 -2.22 -4.82 5.99
N PRO A 178 -1.22 -4.25 6.69
CA PRO A 178 0.12 -4.11 6.15
C PRO A 178 0.69 -5.47 5.72
N GLY A 179 1.32 -5.50 4.54
CA GLY A 179 1.87 -6.73 3.99
C GLY A 179 0.90 -7.60 3.21
N ASP A 180 -0.38 -7.22 3.12
CA ASP A 180 -1.32 -7.91 2.24
C ASP A 180 -0.88 -7.82 0.78
N VAL A 181 -1.10 -8.91 0.04
CA VAL A 181 -0.91 -8.94 -1.40
C VAL A 181 -2.25 -9.17 -2.07
N VAL A 182 -2.68 -8.21 -2.88
CA VAL A 182 -3.91 -8.30 -3.68
C VAL A 182 -3.54 -8.75 -5.08
N TYR A 183 -4.04 -9.88 -5.49
CA TYR A 183 -3.85 -10.38 -6.85
C TYR A 183 -5.17 -10.31 -7.62
N VAL A 184 -5.20 -9.48 -8.68
CA VAL A 184 -6.32 -9.35 -9.60
C VAL A 184 -6.05 -10.21 -10.82
N GLU A 185 -6.82 -11.28 -11.01
CA GLU A 185 -6.63 -12.20 -12.12
C GLU A 185 -6.95 -11.50 -13.46
N PRO A 186 -6.05 -11.54 -14.46
CA PRO A 186 -6.33 -10.97 -15.77
C PRO A 186 -7.32 -11.82 -16.57
N VAL A 187 -8.16 -11.17 -17.38
CA VAL A 187 -8.97 -11.84 -18.38
C VAL A 187 -8.09 -12.22 -19.57
N ARG A 188 -7.83 -13.51 -19.73
CA ARG A 188 -7.10 -14.01 -20.90
C ARG A 188 -8.01 -13.98 -22.13
N ARG A 189 -7.56 -13.30 -23.17
CA ARG A 189 -8.24 -13.24 -24.48
C ARG A 189 -7.35 -13.86 -25.56
N PRO A 190 -7.21 -15.18 -25.60
CA PRO A 190 -6.22 -15.85 -26.45
C PRO A 190 -6.34 -15.50 -27.93
N PHE A 191 -7.55 -15.24 -28.41
CA PHE A 191 -7.78 -14.90 -29.82
C PHE A 191 -7.30 -13.48 -30.17
N SER A 192 -7.53 -12.51 -29.30
CA SER A 192 -7.09 -11.12 -29.53
C SER A 192 -5.57 -10.95 -29.37
N GLU A 193 -4.97 -11.70 -28.45
CA GLU A 193 -3.52 -11.75 -28.28
C GLU A 193 -2.86 -12.37 -29.53
N SER A 194 -3.38 -13.51 -30.01
CA SER A 194 -2.87 -14.17 -31.21
C SER A 194 -3.00 -13.29 -32.46
N LEU A 195 -4.09 -12.54 -32.62
CA LEU A 195 -4.24 -11.59 -33.70
C LEU A 195 -3.26 -10.43 -33.61
N ARG A 196 -3.05 -9.89 -32.42
CA ARG A 196 -2.13 -8.77 -32.20
C ARG A 196 -0.68 -9.15 -32.50
N ASP A 197 -0.28 -10.35 -32.11
CA ASP A 197 1.06 -10.87 -32.36
C ASP A 197 1.31 -11.16 -33.84
N ASN A 198 0.23 -11.44 -34.63
CA ASN A 198 0.31 -11.76 -36.02
C ASN A 198 -0.12 -10.62 -36.97
N VAL A 199 -0.33 -9.40 -36.47
CA VAL A 199 -0.72 -8.25 -37.30
C VAL A 199 0.26 -8.01 -38.45
N ALA A 200 1.56 -8.17 -38.20
CA ALA A 200 2.58 -8.02 -39.23
C ALA A 200 2.42 -9.06 -40.36
N VAL A 201 2.11 -10.31 -40.02
CA VAL A 201 1.88 -11.38 -41.00
C VAL A 201 0.60 -11.12 -41.80
N LEU A 202 -0.49 -10.70 -41.14
CA LEU A 202 -1.75 -10.33 -41.78
C LEU A 202 -1.58 -9.15 -42.73
N SER A 203 -0.78 -8.15 -42.40
CA SER A 203 -0.52 -7.00 -43.25
C SER A 203 0.28 -7.38 -44.51
N ILE A 204 1.26 -8.29 -44.37
CA ILE A 204 2.04 -8.81 -45.50
C ILE A 204 1.14 -9.60 -46.47
N VAL A 205 0.29 -10.50 -45.95
CA VAL A 205 -0.65 -11.26 -46.73
C VAL A 205 -1.64 -10.35 -47.46
N SER A 206 -2.17 -9.35 -46.77
CA SER A 206 -3.08 -8.35 -47.37
C SER A 206 -2.40 -7.56 -48.49
N SER A 207 -1.16 -7.12 -48.32
CA SER A 207 -0.42 -6.38 -49.36
C SER A 207 -0.08 -7.23 -50.56
N LEU A 208 0.26 -8.51 -50.37
CA LEU A 208 0.51 -9.46 -51.45
C LEU A 208 -0.76 -9.74 -52.27
N THR A 209 -1.89 -9.93 -51.60
CA THR A 209 -3.19 -10.15 -52.30
C THR A 209 -3.59 -8.93 -53.14
N THR A 210 -3.40 -7.72 -52.62
CA THR A 210 -3.66 -6.49 -53.34
C THR A 210 -2.77 -6.37 -54.60
N LEU A 211 -1.48 -6.69 -54.46
CA LEU A 211 -0.52 -6.67 -55.56
C LEU A 211 -0.90 -7.66 -56.68
N ILE A 212 -1.32 -8.88 -56.30
CA ILE A 212 -1.76 -9.91 -57.23
C ILE A 212 -3.02 -9.42 -57.98
N ILE A 213 -4.02 -8.87 -57.29
CA ILE A 213 -5.23 -8.35 -57.90
C ILE A 213 -4.92 -7.25 -58.93
N VAL A 214 -4.04 -6.31 -58.59
CA VAL A 214 -3.61 -5.23 -59.50
C VAL A 214 -2.91 -5.80 -60.75
N LEU A 215 -2.07 -6.81 -60.58
CA LEU A 215 -1.33 -7.45 -61.67
C LEU A 215 -2.22 -8.19 -62.64
N PHE A 216 -3.35 -8.77 -62.16
CA PHE A 216 -4.34 -9.47 -63.03
C PHE A 216 -5.43 -8.54 -63.59
N SER A 217 -5.51 -7.28 -63.15
CA SER A 217 -6.45 -6.27 -63.60
C SER A 217 -5.88 -5.34 -64.69
N LEU A 218 -4.58 -5.44 -64.98
CA LEU A 218 -3.85 -4.77 -66.05
C LEU A 218 -3.72 -5.69 -67.26
#